data_d1e7ef5d2b98b24aa24eada8651b5944
#
_entry.id   d1e7ef5d2b98b24aa24eada8651b5944
#
_cell.length_a   1.000
_cell.length_b   1.000
_cell.length_c   1.000
_cell.angle_alpha   90.00
_cell.angle_beta   90.00
_cell.angle_gamma   90.00
#
_symmetry.space_group_name_H-M   'P 1'
#
loop_
_entity.id
_entity.type
_entity.pdbx_description
1 polymer ?
#
loop_
_entity_poly.entity_id
_entity_poly.type
_entity_poly.pdbx_seq_one_letter_code
_entity_poly.pdbx_strand_id
1 'polypeptide(L)'
;MLQIQAKRFYLDVKHNRRGRFIKVAEIGADGRRSQVYLALSTAAEFRDHLSTFSDYYASLGPPNPENVPEDGKLKSEMMIKDNRRYYLDLKENSRGRFLRVKIIIMLL
;
A
#
# COMPACT_ATOMS: atom_id res chain seq x y z
N MET A 1 -4.94 -4.87 15.77
CA MET A 1 -5.86 -4.04 14.96
C MET A 1 -5.45 -2.59 15.11
N LEU A 2 -5.39 -1.84 14.01
CA LEU A 2 -5.14 -0.40 14.01
C LEU A 2 -6.40 0.30 13.54
N GLN A 3 -6.75 1.38 14.21
CA GLN A 3 -7.86 2.22 13.79
C GLN A 3 -7.34 3.61 13.49
N ILE A 4 -7.42 4.03 12.24
CA ILE A 4 -6.93 5.32 11.76
C ILE A 4 -8.09 6.00 11.04
N GLN A 5 -8.49 7.18 11.54
CA GLN A 5 -9.69 7.87 11.06
C GLN A 5 -10.91 6.94 11.22
N ALA A 6 -11.68 6.71 10.15
CA ALA A 6 -12.84 5.83 10.18
C ALA A 6 -12.53 4.43 9.64
N LYS A 7 -11.25 4.10 9.44
CA LYS A 7 -10.81 2.83 8.88
C LYS A 7 -10.19 1.94 9.92
N ARG A 8 -10.42 0.64 9.79
CA ARG A 8 -9.79 -0.39 10.63
C ARG A 8 -8.85 -1.22 9.78
N PHE A 9 -7.67 -1.49 10.32
CA PHE A 9 -6.65 -2.28 9.67
C PHE A 9 -6.34 -3.50 10.52
N TYR A 10 -6.37 -4.66 9.90
CA TYR A 10 -6.02 -5.93 10.56
C TYR A 10 -4.81 -6.52 9.87
N LEU A 11 -3.79 -6.84 10.67
CA LEU A 11 -2.57 -7.46 10.19
C LEU A 11 -2.43 -8.82 10.87
N ASP A 12 -2.45 -9.88 10.08
CA ASP A 12 -2.39 -11.24 10.58
C ASP A 12 -1.28 -12.02 9.91
N VAL A 13 -0.50 -12.75 10.68
CA VAL A 13 0.44 -13.73 10.14
C VAL A 13 -0.27 -15.07 10.10
N LYS A 14 -0.34 -15.66 8.91
CA LYS A 14 -0.99 -16.94 8.69
C LYS A 14 -0.04 -17.88 7.95
N HIS A 15 -0.39 -19.16 7.92
CA HIS A 15 0.37 -20.09 7.09
C HIS A 15 -0.57 -21.09 6.41
N ASN A 16 -0.12 -21.56 5.27
CA ASN A 16 -0.78 -22.60 4.51
C ASN A 16 0.28 -23.56 3.92
N ARG A 17 -0.13 -24.44 3.01
CA ARG A 17 0.79 -25.40 2.39
C ARG A 17 1.98 -24.75 1.69
N ARG A 18 1.82 -23.50 1.21
CA ARG A 18 2.85 -22.77 0.46
C ARG A 18 3.80 -22.01 1.38
N GLY A 19 3.48 -21.91 2.67
CA GLY A 19 4.32 -21.22 3.64
C GLY A 19 3.58 -20.16 4.41
N ARG A 20 4.35 -19.26 5.01
CA ARG A 20 3.81 -18.18 5.84
C ARG A 20 3.55 -16.94 5.00
N PHE A 21 2.49 -16.24 5.36
CA PHE A 21 2.14 -15.00 4.68
C PHE A 21 1.51 -14.02 5.65
N ILE A 22 1.51 -12.75 5.26
CA ILE A 22 0.85 -11.68 6.00
C ILE A 22 -0.41 -11.28 5.25
N LYS A 23 -1.52 -11.23 5.98
CA LYS A 23 -2.77 -10.69 5.47
C LYS A 23 -2.95 -9.29 6.04
N VAL A 24 -3.12 -8.31 5.16
CA VAL A 24 -3.45 -6.94 5.53
C VAL A 24 -4.86 -6.67 5.04
N ALA A 25 -5.78 -6.37 5.95
CA ALA A 25 -7.16 -6.07 5.61
C ALA A 25 -7.50 -4.65 6.06
N GLU A 26 -8.19 -3.93 5.21
CA GLU A 26 -8.72 -2.60 5.48
C GLU A 26 -10.24 -2.66 5.42
N ILE A 27 -10.90 -2.16 6.45
CA ILE A 27 -12.35 -2.04 6.48
C ILE A 27 -12.68 -0.55 6.60
N GLY A 28 -13.37 -0.02 5.58
CA GLY A 28 -13.79 1.38 5.57
C GLY A 28 -15.01 1.63 6.45
N ALA A 29 -15.34 2.91 6.64
CA ALA A 29 -16.49 3.33 7.43
C ALA A 29 -17.82 2.82 6.85
N ASP A 30 -17.87 2.59 5.53
CA ASP A 30 -19.03 2.06 4.83
C ASP A 30 -19.11 0.54 4.84
N GLY A 31 -18.21 -0.13 5.56
CA GLY A 31 -18.12 -1.58 5.62
C GLY A 31 -17.40 -2.24 4.47
N ARG A 32 -16.95 -1.48 3.47
CA ARG A 32 -16.18 -2.04 2.36
C ARG A 32 -14.86 -2.60 2.86
N ARG A 33 -14.51 -3.76 2.32
CA ARG A 33 -13.31 -4.48 2.73
C ARG A 33 -12.36 -4.63 1.55
N SER A 34 -11.08 -4.32 1.79
CA SER A 34 -10.00 -4.60 0.87
C SER A 34 -8.94 -5.39 1.60
N GLN A 35 -8.30 -6.34 0.92
CA GLN A 35 -7.27 -7.14 1.57
C GLN A 35 -6.15 -7.47 0.59
N VAL A 36 -4.95 -7.59 1.14
CA VAL A 36 -3.73 -7.89 0.42
C VAL A 36 -3.04 -9.04 1.14
N TYR A 37 -2.53 -10.00 0.39
CA TYR A 37 -1.76 -11.12 0.90
C TYR A 37 -0.33 -11.00 0.43
N LEU A 38 0.63 -11.06 1.35
CA LEU A 38 2.04 -10.94 1.06
C LEU A 38 2.76 -12.17 1.59
N ALA A 39 3.44 -12.92 0.71
CA ALA A 39 4.33 -13.97 1.18
C ALA A 39 5.35 -13.35 2.14
N LEU A 40 5.76 -14.08 3.16
CA LEU A 40 6.67 -13.51 4.16
C LEU A 40 8.00 -13.09 3.54
N SER A 41 8.46 -13.83 2.50
CA SER A 41 9.66 -13.47 1.76
C SER A 41 9.52 -12.14 1.00
N THR A 42 8.29 -11.76 0.64
CA THR A 42 7.99 -10.50 -0.06
C THR A 42 7.81 -9.35 0.93
N ALA A 43 7.39 -9.66 2.16
CA ALA A 43 7.00 -8.66 3.14
C ALA A 43 8.17 -7.74 3.53
N ALA A 44 9.40 -8.26 3.58
CA ALA A 44 10.57 -7.46 3.92
C ALA A 44 10.82 -6.37 2.88
N GLU A 45 10.77 -6.71 1.60
CA GLU A 45 10.93 -5.75 0.51
C GLU A 45 9.78 -4.74 0.50
N PHE A 46 8.56 -5.21 0.71
CA PHE A 46 7.39 -4.35 0.81
C PHE A 46 7.54 -3.35 1.97
N ARG A 47 8.00 -3.83 3.12
CA ARG A 47 8.28 -2.98 4.28
C ARG A 47 9.30 -1.89 3.94
N ASP A 48 10.37 -2.25 3.23
CA ASP A 48 11.41 -1.29 2.86
C ASP A 48 10.85 -0.20 1.94
N HIS A 49 9.98 -0.56 1.01
CA HIS A 49 9.29 0.43 0.18
C HIS A 49 8.38 1.34 1.02
N LEU A 50 7.63 0.77 1.97
CA LEU A 50 6.80 1.59 2.85
C LEU A 50 7.63 2.58 3.67
N SER A 51 8.79 2.15 4.15
CA SER A 51 9.71 3.04 4.88
C SER A 51 10.21 4.17 4.00
N THR A 52 10.56 3.87 2.76
CA THR A 52 11.00 4.87 1.78
C THR A 52 9.87 5.88 1.50
N PHE A 53 8.63 5.42 1.35
CA PHE A 53 7.49 6.30 1.17
C PHE A 53 7.24 7.17 2.39
N SER A 54 7.38 6.61 3.59
CA SER A 54 7.22 7.35 4.83
C SER A 54 8.24 8.48 4.95
N ASP A 55 9.51 8.19 4.62
CA ASP A 55 10.57 9.18 4.64
C ASP A 55 10.32 10.28 3.60
N TYR A 56 9.90 9.88 2.40
CA TYR A 56 9.57 10.82 1.33
C TYR A 56 8.40 11.72 1.74
N TYR A 57 7.36 11.13 2.30
CA TYR A 57 6.20 11.89 2.79
C TYR A 57 6.61 12.92 3.84
N ALA A 58 7.49 12.54 4.76
CA ALA A 58 7.97 13.44 5.80
C ALA A 58 8.77 14.61 5.22
N SER A 59 9.42 14.43 4.07
CA SER A 59 10.20 15.47 3.41
C SER A 59 9.36 16.42 2.57
N LEU A 60 8.12 16.03 2.25
CA LEU A 60 7.22 16.89 1.48
C LEU A 60 6.73 18.05 2.35
N GLY A 61 6.67 19.22 1.76
CA GLY A 61 6.04 20.36 2.42
C GLY A 61 4.53 20.22 2.45
N PRO A 62 3.82 21.26 2.90
CA PRO A 62 2.36 21.27 2.87
C PRO A 62 1.84 21.02 1.46
N PRO A 63 0.63 20.44 1.31
CA PRO A 63 0.06 20.24 -0.01
C PRO A 63 -0.03 21.57 -0.77
N ASN A 64 0.40 21.55 -2.03
CA ASN A 64 0.31 22.70 -2.91
C ASN A 64 -0.60 22.37 -4.09
N PRO A 65 -1.87 22.84 -4.09
CA PRO A 65 -2.81 22.50 -5.15
C PRO A 65 -2.36 22.94 -6.55
N GLU A 66 -1.49 23.95 -6.65
CA GLU A 66 -1.01 24.44 -7.92
C GLU A 66 0.05 23.53 -8.56
N ASN A 67 0.68 22.67 -7.77
CA ASN A 67 1.76 21.79 -8.22
C ASN A 67 1.41 20.31 -8.12
N VAL A 68 0.12 19.96 -8.05
CA VAL A 68 -0.28 18.56 -8.06
C VAL A 68 -0.14 18.01 -9.48
N PRO A 69 0.56 16.87 -9.67
CA PRO A 69 0.62 16.24 -10.98
C PRO A 69 -0.78 15.88 -11.49
N GLU A 70 -0.94 15.86 -12.81
CA GLU A 70 -2.22 15.61 -13.43
C GLU A 70 -2.84 14.28 -13.00
N ASP A 71 -2.01 13.23 -12.87
CA ASP A 71 -2.45 11.92 -12.42
C ASP A 71 -2.48 11.78 -10.89
N GLY A 72 -2.12 12.83 -10.15
CA GLY A 72 -2.08 12.83 -8.70
C GLY A 72 -0.93 12.07 -8.08
N LYS A 73 -0.02 11.51 -8.87
CA LYS A 73 1.08 10.70 -8.34
C LYS A 73 2.25 11.56 -7.90
N LEU A 74 2.69 11.40 -6.66
CA LEU A 74 3.85 12.09 -6.11
C LEU A 74 5.09 11.21 -6.17
N LYS A 75 4.94 9.91 -5.97
CA LYS A 75 6.03 8.94 -6.02
C LYS A 75 5.43 7.56 -6.30
N SER A 76 6.09 6.80 -7.15
CA SER A 76 5.64 5.46 -7.51
C SER A 76 6.80 4.48 -7.43
N GLU A 77 6.51 3.29 -6.95
CA GLU A 77 7.43 2.15 -6.94
C GLU A 77 6.70 0.91 -7.41
N MET A 78 7.45 0.02 -8.01
CA MET A 78 6.92 -1.26 -8.47
C MET A 78 7.89 -2.36 -8.10
N MET A 79 7.36 -3.46 -7.60
CA MET A 79 8.16 -4.65 -7.34
C MET A 79 7.52 -5.85 -8.03
N ILE A 80 8.38 -6.75 -8.49
CA ILE A 80 7.95 -8.00 -9.11
C ILE A 80 8.44 -9.13 -8.23
N LYS A 81 7.52 -9.99 -7.83
CA LYS A 81 7.84 -11.18 -7.05
C LYS A 81 7.01 -12.34 -7.56
N ASP A 82 7.69 -13.40 -7.99
CA ASP A 82 7.05 -14.56 -8.64
C ASP A 82 6.23 -14.08 -9.85
N ASN A 83 4.95 -14.40 -9.90
CA ASN A 83 4.08 -14.00 -11.02
C ASN A 83 3.19 -12.81 -10.64
N ARG A 84 3.64 -11.95 -9.72
CA ARG A 84 2.85 -10.81 -9.24
C ARG A 84 3.62 -9.51 -9.39
N ARG A 85 2.90 -8.46 -9.76
CA ARG A 85 3.39 -7.09 -9.73
C ARG A 85 2.70 -6.34 -8.62
N TYR A 86 3.50 -5.66 -7.81
CA TYR A 86 3.02 -4.82 -6.71
C TYR A 86 3.31 -3.37 -7.07
N TYR A 87 2.27 -2.58 -7.17
CA TYR A 87 2.38 -1.15 -7.43
C TYR A 87 2.09 -0.39 -6.16
N LEU A 88 3.01 0.48 -5.78
CA LEU A 88 2.86 1.36 -4.62
C LEU A 88 2.94 2.80 -5.13
N ASP A 89 1.85 3.53 -4.98
CA ASP A 89 1.77 4.91 -5.46
C ASP A 89 1.40 5.82 -4.29
N LEU A 90 2.25 6.81 -4.02
CA LEU A 90 1.89 7.92 -3.14
C LEU A 90 1.16 8.94 -4.01
N LYS A 91 -0.08 9.22 -3.67
CA LYS A 91 -0.96 10.07 -4.46
C LYS A 91 -1.52 11.21 -3.62
N GLU A 92 -2.00 12.23 -4.29
CA GLU A 92 -2.65 13.36 -3.67
C GLU A 92 -3.91 13.73 -4.45
N ASN A 93 -4.97 14.02 -3.72
CA ASN A 93 -6.20 14.52 -4.30
C ASN A 93 -6.76 15.63 -3.39
N SER A 94 -7.99 16.10 -3.65
CA SER A 94 -8.61 17.17 -2.87
C SER A 94 -8.81 16.81 -1.40
N ARG A 95 -8.79 15.52 -1.06
CA ARG A 95 -8.96 15.04 0.31
C ARG A 95 -7.64 14.87 1.05
N GLY A 96 -6.51 14.95 0.34
CA GLY A 96 -5.18 14.82 0.93
C GLY A 96 -4.32 13.76 0.25
N ARG A 97 -3.28 13.35 0.94
CA ARG A 97 -2.30 12.38 0.46
C ARG A 97 -2.65 10.99 0.96
N PHE A 98 -2.43 10.00 0.11
CA PHE A 98 -2.70 8.61 0.44
C PHE A 98 -1.77 7.68 -0.34
N LEU A 99 -1.58 6.48 0.18
CA LEU A 99 -0.82 5.42 -0.48
C LEU A 99 -1.79 4.41 -1.07
N ARG A 100 -1.65 4.16 -2.37
CA ARG A 100 -2.40 3.10 -3.06
C ARG A 100 -1.49 1.91 -3.29
N VAL A 101 -1.95 0.74 -2.90
CA VAL A 101 -1.27 -0.53 -3.18
C VAL A 101 -2.16 -1.34 -4.11
N LYS A 102 -1.59 -1.76 -5.23
CA LYS A 102 -2.30 -2.57 -6.23
C LYS A 102 -1.46 -3.79 -6.58
N ILE A 103 -2.09 -4.95 -6.61
CA ILE A 103 -1.42 -6.20 -6.95
C ILE A 103 -2.06 -6.75 -8.21
N ILE A 104 -1.23 -7.07 -9.20
CA ILE A 104 -1.66 -7.69 -10.44
C ILE A 104 -1.00 -9.05 -10.56
N ILE A 105 -1.80 -10.09 -10.76
CA ILE A 105 -1.30 -11.42 -11.04
C ILE A 105 -1.03 -11.51 -12.55
N MET A 106 0.22 -11.84 -12.89
CA MET A 106 0.61 -11.99 -14.29
C MET A 106 0.30 -13.41 -14.74
N LEU A 107 -0.50 -13.54 -15.79
CA LEU A 107 -0.77 -14.80 -16.43
C LEU A 107 0.22 -14.99 -17.58
N LEU A 108 0.87 -16.12 -17.57
CA LEU A 108 1.80 -16.50 -18.64
C LEU A 108 1.08 -17.32 -19.72
#